data_1ddaa6a8b42ba5af98bf89f08e10237e
#
_entry.id   1ddaa6a8b42ba5af98bf89f08e10237e
#
_cell.length_a   1.000
_cell.length_b   1.000
_cell.length_c   1.000
_cell.angle_alpha   90.00
_cell.angle_beta   90.00
_cell.angle_gamma   90.00
#
_symmetry.space_group_name_H-M   'P 1'
#
loop_
_entity.id
_entity.type
_entity.pdbx_description
1 polymer ?
#
loop_
_entity_poly.entity_id
_entity_poly.type
_entity_poly.pdbx_seq_one_letter_code
_entity_poly.pdbx_strand_id
1 'polypeptide(L)'
;MTEVARYTQLILPVFWLGMVVAISFLEAPIKFRALGVTLAIGLGIGRKVFFALNAVELVLALALLASCVAAPPGATALTVLALVTVVLVVQVAVVRPPLGTRSDRILAGENLPRSRMHLVYIGLEAAKVALLIALIFQLFRAVASCLP
;
A
#
# COMPACT_ATOMS: atom_id res chain seq x y z
N MET A 1 -2.92 -3.07 27.94
CA MET A 1 -2.30 -2.32 26.83
C MET A 1 -1.53 -3.22 25.87
N THR A 2 -0.76 -4.19 26.32
CA THR A 2 -0.02 -5.16 25.48
C THR A 2 -0.93 -6.03 24.62
N GLU A 3 -2.09 -6.48 25.12
CA GLU A 3 -3.05 -7.28 24.38
C GLU A 3 -3.63 -6.53 23.17
N VAL A 4 -4.08 -5.30 23.37
CA VAL A 4 -4.59 -4.44 22.28
C VAL A 4 -3.52 -4.24 21.20
N ALA A 5 -2.26 -3.99 21.61
CA ALA A 5 -1.16 -3.84 20.65
C ALA A 5 -0.93 -5.11 19.83
N ARG A 6 -1.00 -6.30 20.46
CA ARG A 6 -0.87 -7.59 19.75
C ARG A 6 -2.01 -7.83 18.76
N TYR A 7 -3.26 -7.58 19.15
CA TYR A 7 -4.40 -7.68 18.22
C TYR A 7 -4.25 -6.70 17.05
N THR A 8 -3.81 -5.46 17.31
CA THR A 8 -3.51 -4.48 16.28
C THR A 8 -2.48 -5.01 15.29
N GLN A 9 -1.39 -5.61 15.76
CA GLN A 9 -0.35 -6.20 14.94
C GLN A 9 -0.82 -7.38 14.10
N LEU A 10 -1.81 -8.15 14.54
CA LEU A 10 -2.36 -9.26 13.78
C LEU A 10 -3.39 -8.80 12.72
N ILE A 11 -4.24 -7.85 13.08
CA ILE A 11 -5.39 -7.45 12.25
C ILE A 11 -4.97 -6.43 11.18
N LEU A 12 -4.22 -5.40 11.54
CA LEU A 12 -3.95 -4.31 10.60
C LEU A 12 -3.15 -4.71 9.35
N PRO A 13 -2.13 -5.60 9.41
CA PRO A 13 -1.43 -6.01 8.20
C PRO A 13 -2.30 -6.83 7.24
N VAL A 14 -3.22 -7.63 7.77
CA VAL A 14 -4.18 -8.41 6.95
C VAL A 14 -5.16 -7.47 6.26
N PHE A 15 -5.70 -6.49 7.00
CA PHE A 15 -6.57 -5.46 6.45
C PHE A 15 -5.84 -4.62 5.39
N TRP A 16 -4.60 -4.21 5.66
CA TRP A 16 -3.76 -3.47 4.73
C TRP A 16 -3.51 -4.25 3.44
N LEU A 17 -3.11 -5.51 3.56
CA LEU A 17 -2.91 -6.40 2.42
C LEU A 17 -4.17 -6.51 1.56
N GLY A 18 -5.33 -6.77 2.18
CA GLY A 18 -6.61 -6.88 1.48
C GLY A 18 -6.96 -5.61 0.71
N MET A 19 -6.75 -4.45 1.32
CA MET A 19 -7.02 -3.16 0.70
C MET A 19 -6.10 -2.88 -0.50
N VAL A 20 -4.80 -3.15 -0.39
CA VAL A 20 -3.83 -3.00 -1.49
C VAL A 20 -4.19 -3.94 -2.64
N VAL A 21 -4.48 -5.21 -2.37
CA VAL A 21 -4.86 -6.18 -3.41
C VAL A 21 -6.15 -5.75 -4.10
N ALA A 22 -7.18 -5.37 -3.35
CA ALA A 22 -8.47 -4.98 -3.90
C ALA A 22 -8.37 -3.74 -4.79
N ILE A 23 -7.65 -2.72 -4.39
CA ILE A 23 -7.58 -1.46 -5.12
C ILE A 23 -6.55 -1.52 -6.25
N SER A 24 -5.33 -2.00 -5.98
CA SER A 24 -4.25 -1.93 -6.96
C SER A 24 -4.32 -3.04 -8.02
N PHE A 25 -4.85 -4.21 -7.69
CA PHE A 25 -4.85 -5.37 -8.59
C PHE A 25 -6.24 -5.77 -9.12
N LEU A 26 -7.33 -5.39 -8.44
CA LEU A 26 -8.69 -5.65 -8.91
C LEU A 26 -9.35 -4.38 -9.47
N GLU A 27 -9.52 -3.34 -8.66
CA GLU A 27 -10.21 -2.10 -9.07
C GLU A 27 -9.48 -1.42 -10.24
N ALA A 28 -8.18 -1.22 -10.13
CA ALA A 28 -7.42 -0.47 -11.12
C ALA A 28 -7.53 -1.03 -12.56
N PRO A 29 -7.36 -2.33 -12.83
CA PRO A 29 -7.56 -2.85 -14.18
C PRO A 29 -9.04 -2.92 -14.61
N ILE A 30 -9.97 -3.18 -13.68
CA ILE A 30 -11.40 -3.33 -14.00
C ILE A 30 -12.00 -2.02 -14.44
N LYS A 31 -11.68 -0.89 -13.80
CA LYS A 31 -12.24 0.41 -14.16
C LYS A 31 -11.96 0.84 -15.60
N PHE A 32 -10.79 0.48 -16.16
CA PHE A 32 -10.45 0.78 -17.55
C PHE A 32 -11.16 -0.11 -18.57
N ARG A 33 -11.84 -1.18 -18.12
CA ARG A 33 -12.67 -2.05 -18.94
C ARG A 33 -14.16 -1.69 -18.88
N ALA A 34 -14.54 -0.78 -18.01
CA ALA A 34 -15.94 -0.36 -17.84
C ALA A 34 -16.40 0.47 -19.05
N LEU A 35 -17.63 0.22 -19.51
CA LEU A 35 -18.24 0.93 -20.63
C LEU A 35 -18.31 2.44 -20.32
N GLY A 36 -17.89 3.26 -21.28
CA GLY A 36 -17.89 4.72 -21.16
C GLY A 36 -16.70 5.30 -20.39
N VAL A 37 -15.81 4.49 -19.82
CA VAL A 37 -14.61 4.98 -19.15
C VAL A 37 -13.50 5.21 -20.18
N THR A 38 -13.25 6.48 -20.49
CA THR A 38 -12.09 6.87 -21.29
C THR A 38 -10.81 6.82 -20.46
N LEU A 39 -9.64 6.84 -21.11
CA LEU A 39 -8.34 6.89 -20.41
C LEU A 39 -8.27 8.07 -19.42
N ALA A 40 -8.75 9.25 -19.82
CA ALA A 40 -8.76 10.44 -18.98
C ALA A 40 -9.66 10.26 -17.73
N ILE A 41 -10.87 9.75 -17.91
CA ILE A 41 -11.80 9.46 -16.80
C ILE A 41 -11.16 8.43 -15.84
N GLY A 42 -10.63 7.33 -16.37
CA GLY A 42 -9.98 6.29 -15.57
C GLY A 42 -8.78 6.78 -14.78
N LEU A 43 -7.95 7.66 -15.38
CA LEU A 43 -6.82 8.30 -14.69
C LEU A 43 -7.29 9.28 -13.61
N GLY A 44 -8.33 10.07 -13.86
CA GLY A 44 -8.90 10.99 -12.89
C GLY A 44 -9.44 10.28 -11.65
N ILE A 45 -10.20 9.19 -11.85
CA ILE A 45 -10.68 8.33 -10.76
C ILE A 45 -9.51 7.70 -10.02
N GLY A 46 -8.58 7.07 -10.75
CA GLY A 46 -7.41 6.39 -10.19
C GLY A 46 -6.58 7.31 -9.31
N ARG A 47 -6.35 8.55 -9.73
CA ARG A 47 -5.61 9.54 -8.94
C ARG A 47 -6.24 9.77 -7.56
N LYS A 48 -7.57 9.91 -7.48
CA LYS A 48 -8.28 10.11 -6.22
C LYS A 48 -8.27 8.84 -5.36
N VAL A 49 -8.55 7.69 -5.97
CA VAL A 49 -8.56 6.38 -5.27
C VAL A 49 -7.20 6.07 -4.68
N PHE A 50 -6.11 6.20 -5.45
CA PHE A 50 -4.76 5.97 -4.95
C PHE A 50 -4.30 7.03 -3.94
N PHE A 51 -4.84 8.26 -4.01
CA PHE A 51 -4.61 9.24 -2.94
C PHE A 51 -5.19 8.77 -1.62
N ALA A 52 -6.45 8.36 -1.63
CA ALA A 52 -7.12 7.86 -0.44
C ALA A 52 -6.44 6.57 0.08
N LEU A 53 -6.09 5.64 -0.81
CA LEU A 53 -5.35 4.42 -0.46
C LEU A 53 -4.07 4.76 0.31
N ASN A 54 -3.19 5.57 -0.27
CA ASN A 54 -1.91 5.92 0.35
C ASN A 54 -2.09 6.67 1.69
N ALA A 55 -3.13 7.51 1.83
CA ALA A 55 -3.43 8.17 3.09
C ALA A 55 -3.81 7.15 4.18
N VAL A 56 -4.66 6.18 3.85
CA VAL A 56 -5.03 5.11 4.78
C VAL A 56 -3.82 4.23 5.10
N GLU A 57 -2.99 3.88 4.12
CA GLU A 57 -1.76 3.12 4.33
C GLU A 57 -0.79 3.80 5.29
N LEU A 58 -0.63 5.13 5.21
CA LEU A 58 0.18 5.89 6.16
C LEU A 58 -0.38 5.80 7.59
N VAL A 59 -1.70 5.90 7.73
CA VAL A 59 -2.36 5.75 9.05
C VAL A 59 -2.13 4.33 9.61
N LEU A 60 -2.28 3.30 8.76
CA LEU A 60 -2.04 1.91 9.17
C LEU A 60 -0.57 1.67 9.56
N ALA A 61 0.38 2.22 8.80
CA ALA A 61 1.80 2.14 9.12
C ALA A 61 2.11 2.79 10.47
N LEU A 62 1.59 3.99 10.73
CA LEU A 62 1.77 4.69 12.00
C LEU A 62 1.14 3.92 13.17
N ALA A 63 -0.06 3.37 13.00
CA ALA A 63 -0.72 2.57 14.02
C ALA A 63 0.06 1.29 14.34
N LEU A 64 0.61 0.61 13.30
CA LEU A 64 1.47 -0.56 13.49
C LEU A 64 2.78 -0.18 14.20
N LEU A 65 3.44 0.88 13.81
CA LEU A 65 4.67 1.35 14.47
C LEU A 65 4.40 1.69 15.93
N ALA A 66 3.31 2.39 16.24
CA ALA A 66 2.91 2.67 17.62
C ALA A 66 2.63 1.39 18.41
N SER A 67 1.98 0.39 17.82
CA SER A 67 1.73 -0.90 18.46
C SER A 67 3.02 -1.67 18.76
N CYS A 68 4.04 -1.56 17.87
CA CYS A 68 5.34 -2.17 18.07
C CYS A 68 6.15 -1.52 19.21
N VAL A 69 5.94 -0.24 19.48
CA VAL A 69 6.52 0.42 20.68
C VAL A 69 5.90 -0.13 21.96
N ALA A 70 4.59 -0.38 21.97
CA ALA A 70 3.87 -0.89 23.13
C ALA A 70 4.11 -2.39 23.38
N ALA A 71 4.33 -3.18 22.32
CA ALA A 71 4.57 -4.63 22.36
C ALA A 71 5.51 -5.04 21.22
N PRO A 72 6.85 -5.01 21.44
CA PRO A 72 7.82 -5.32 20.38
C PRO A 72 7.66 -6.76 19.86
N PRO A 73 7.45 -6.95 18.53
CA PRO A 73 7.18 -8.28 17.95
C PRO A 73 8.46 -9.07 17.60
N GLY A 74 9.64 -8.53 17.88
CA GLY A 74 10.93 -9.10 17.50
C GLY A 74 11.59 -8.41 16.31
N ALA A 75 12.92 -8.56 16.18
CA ALA A 75 13.73 -7.80 15.23
C ALA A 75 13.34 -8.05 13.75
N THR A 76 13.04 -9.31 13.38
CA THR A 76 12.67 -9.66 12.00
C THR A 76 11.37 -8.99 11.57
N ALA A 77 10.33 -9.02 12.42
CA ALA A 77 9.07 -8.37 12.13
C ALA A 77 9.22 -6.85 12.02
N LEU A 78 10.03 -6.23 12.90
CA LEU A 78 10.34 -4.80 12.83
C LEU A 78 11.08 -4.43 11.55
N THR A 79 12.04 -5.25 11.11
CA THR A 79 12.76 -5.03 9.84
C THR A 79 11.79 -5.08 8.64
N VAL A 80 10.91 -6.08 8.60
CA VAL A 80 9.94 -6.19 7.50
C VAL A 80 8.96 -5.01 7.52
N LEU A 81 8.47 -4.59 8.69
CA LEU A 81 7.62 -3.42 8.83
C LEU A 81 8.34 -2.13 8.37
N ALA A 82 9.60 -1.97 8.71
CA ALA A 82 10.41 -0.85 8.25
C ALA A 82 10.54 -0.85 6.72
N LEU A 83 10.78 -2.01 6.09
CA LEU A 83 10.83 -2.13 4.63
C LEU A 83 9.50 -1.79 3.96
N VAL A 84 8.37 -2.27 4.49
CA VAL A 84 7.02 -1.88 3.99
C VAL A 84 6.83 -0.38 4.07
N THR A 85 7.20 0.22 5.20
CA THR A 85 7.07 1.67 5.42
C THR A 85 7.96 2.46 4.46
N VAL A 86 9.19 2.02 4.23
CA VAL A 86 10.11 2.65 3.26
C VAL A 86 9.54 2.58 1.85
N VAL A 87 9.03 1.42 1.42
CA VAL A 87 8.37 1.27 0.11
C VAL A 87 7.20 2.24 -0.02
N LEU A 88 6.36 2.36 1.00
CA LEU A 88 5.24 3.29 1.01
C LEU A 88 5.71 4.75 0.91
N VAL A 89 6.72 5.15 1.68
CA VAL A 89 7.26 6.52 1.65
C VAL A 89 7.85 6.84 0.28
N VAL A 90 8.65 5.93 -0.30
CA VAL A 90 9.21 6.10 -1.66
C VAL A 90 8.09 6.24 -2.68
N GLN A 91 7.06 5.44 -2.58
CA GLN A 91 5.91 5.46 -3.47
C GLN A 91 5.16 6.81 -3.42
N VAL A 92 4.90 7.31 -2.21
CA VAL A 92 4.17 8.56 -1.99
C VAL A 92 5.01 9.79 -2.33
N ALA A 93 6.27 9.82 -1.89
CA ALA A 93 7.12 11.01 -2.00
C ALA A 93 7.86 11.12 -3.34
N VAL A 94 8.23 9.99 -3.95
CA VAL A 94 9.09 9.99 -5.15
C VAL A 94 8.32 9.61 -6.42
N VAL A 95 7.54 8.53 -6.37
CA VAL A 95 6.91 7.96 -7.58
C VAL A 95 5.59 8.67 -7.93
N ARG A 96 4.84 9.03 -6.93
CA ARG A 96 3.51 9.62 -7.10
C ARG A 96 3.49 11.04 -7.67
N PRO A 97 4.36 11.98 -7.28
CA PRO A 97 4.35 13.34 -7.83
C PRO A 97 4.49 13.38 -9.36
N PRO A 98 5.49 12.72 -9.99
CA PRO A 98 5.60 12.72 -11.45
C PRO A 98 4.43 12.02 -12.15
N LEU A 99 3.81 10.99 -11.54
CA LEU A 99 2.59 10.38 -12.06
C LEU A 99 1.39 11.31 -12.00
N GLY A 100 1.27 12.11 -10.94
CA GLY A 100 0.24 13.14 -10.79
C GLY A 100 0.35 14.20 -11.87
N THR A 101 1.53 14.81 -12.04
CA THR A 101 1.79 15.82 -13.09
C THR A 101 1.51 15.28 -14.49
N ARG A 102 1.89 14.02 -14.76
CA ARG A 102 1.59 13.38 -16.02
C ARG A 102 0.08 13.18 -16.24
N SER A 103 -0.65 12.78 -15.22
CA SER A 103 -2.10 12.64 -15.28
C SER A 103 -2.77 13.98 -15.57
N ASP A 104 -2.30 15.07 -14.97
CA ASP A 104 -2.82 16.42 -15.23
C ASP A 104 -2.64 16.83 -16.70
N ARG A 105 -1.49 16.52 -17.29
CA ARG A 105 -1.22 16.81 -18.71
C ARG A 105 -2.13 15.99 -19.65
N ILE A 106 -2.37 14.72 -19.36
CA ILE A 106 -3.31 13.89 -20.14
C ILE A 106 -4.75 14.40 -19.98
N LEU A 107 -5.13 14.83 -18.77
CA LEU A 107 -6.46 15.43 -18.52
C LEU A 107 -6.64 16.76 -19.25
N ALA A 108 -5.54 17.50 -19.49
CA ALA A 108 -5.51 18.71 -20.31
C ALA A 108 -5.54 18.44 -21.83
N GLY A 109 -5.61 17.18 -22.25
CA GLY A 109 -5.72 16.78 -23.66
C GLY A 109 -4.40 16.46 -24.35
N GLU A 110 -3.27 16.38 -23.60
CA GLU A 110 -1.99 16.02 -24.20
C GLU A 110 -1.90 14.50 -24.47
N ASN A 111 -1.43 14.13 -25.67
CA ASN A 111 -1.13 12.75 -26.03
C ASN A 111 0.30 12.40 -25.58
N LEU A 112 0.46 11.75 -24.45
CA LEU A 112 1.75 11.34 -23.91
C LEU A 112 2.01 9.85 -24.13
N PRO A 113 3.23 9.42 -24.52
CA PRO A 113 3.58 8.01 -24.67
C PRO A 113 3.46 7.26 -23.33
N ARG A 114 3.40 5.93 -23.33
CA ARG A 114 3.31 5.13 -22.10
C ARG A 114 4.47 5.42 -21.14
N SER A 115 4.17 5.58 -19.85
CA SER A 115 5.15 5.92 -18.83
C SER A 115 5.73 4.66 -18.18
N ARG A 116 7.06 4.55 -18.11
CA ARG A 116 7.76 3.54 -17.29
C ARG A 116 7.50 3.72 -15.80
N MET A 117 7.20 4.95 -15.36
CA MET A 117 6.91 5.26 -13.96
C MET A 117 5.66 4.53 -13.44
N HIS A 118 4.69 4.26 -14.31
CA HIS A 118 3.53 3.43 -13.97
C HIS A 118 3.93 1.97 -13.66
N LEU A 119 4.87 1.42 -14.41
CA LEU A 119 5.41 0.07 -14.14
C LEU A 119 6.19 0.03 -12.83
N VAL A 120 6.95 1.09 -12.52
CA VAL A 120 7.63 1.22 -11.23
C VAL A 120 6.62 1.24 -10.09
N TYR A 121 5.52 1.99 -10.24
CA TYR A 121 4.44 2.03 -9.25
C TYR A 121 3.85 0.64 -9.01
N ILE A 122 3.49 -0.09 -10.07
CA ILE A 122 2.97 -1.47 -9.98
C ILE A 122 3.98 -2.40 -9.30
N GLY A 123 5.27 -2.29 -9.66
CA GLY A 123 6.34 -3.07 -9.04
C GLY A 123 6.46 -2.83 -7.53
N LEU A 124 6.33 -1.57 -7.08
CA LEU A 124 6.33 -1.23 -5.67
C LEU A 124 5.07 -1.76 -4.94
N GLU A 125 3.90 -1.76 -5.59
CA GLU A 125 2.69 -2.39 -5.05
C GLU A 125 2.88 -3.90 -4.86
N ALA A 126 3.45 -4.59 -5.86
CA ALA A 126 3.74 -6.01 -5.77
C ALA A 126 4.77 -6.33 -4.67
N ALA A 127 5.82 -5.52 -4.55
CA ALA A 127 6.81 -5.64 -3.47
C ALA A 127 6.15 -5.43 -2.10
N LYS A 128 5.27 -4.45 -1.96
CA LYS A 128 4.52 -4.18 -0.74
C LYS A 128 3.62 -5.35 -0.35
N VAL A 129 2.91 -5.95 -1.33
CA VAL A 129 2.10 -7.17 -1.09
C VAL A 129 2.98 -8.30 -0.56
N ALA A 130 4.12 -8.57 -1.18
CA ALA A 130 5.04 -9.63 -0.72
C ALA A 130 5.57 -9.36 0.70
N LEU A 131 5.94 -8.11 1.00
CA LEU A 131 6.41 -7.69 2.33
C LEU A 131 5.29 -7.78 3.38
N LEU A 132 4.05 -7.41 3.04
CA LEU A 132 2.91 -7.53 3.97
C LEU A 132 2.61 -9.01 4.27
N ILE A 133 2.68 -9.88 3.28
CA ILE A 133 2.54 -11.34 3.50
C ILE A 133 3.64 -11.82 4.45
N ALA A 134 4.90 -11.44 4.20
CA ALA A 134 6.02 -11.81 5.09
C ALA A 134 5.82 -11.26 6.51
N LEU A 135 5.36 -10.01 6.64
CA LEU A 135 5.06 -9.39 7.94
C LEU A 135 3.99 -10.17 8.71
N ILE A 136 2.89 -10.53 8.04
CA ILE A 136 1.81 -11.31 8.62
C ILE A 136 2.36 -12.63 9.18
N PHE A 137 3.15 -13.37 8.39
CA PHE A 137 3.74 -14.63 8.86
C PHE A 137 4.65 -14.45 10.07
N GLN A 138 5.46 -13.40 10.10
CA GLN A 138 6.35 -13.13 11.24
C GLN A 138 5.58 -12.76 12.51
N LEU A 139 4.53 -11.95 12.38
CA LEU A 139 3.70 -11.56 13.51
C LEU A 139 2.90 -12.74 14.08
N PHE A 140 2.32 -13.59 13.21
CA PHE A 140 1.63 -14.81 13.65
C PHE A 140 2.59 -15.76 14.36
N ARG A 141 3.81 -15.95 13.85
CA ARG A 141 4.85 -16.77 14.53
C ARG A 141 5.21 -16.21 15.90
N ALA A 142 5.38 -14.89 16.01
CA ALA A 142 5.71 -14.23 17.27
C ALA A 142 4.59 -14.44 18.33
N VAL A 143 3.33 -14.42 17.91
CA VAL A 143 2.20 -14.68 18.81
C VAL A 143 2.09 -16.15 19.15
N ALA A 144 2.24 -17.05 18.16
CA ALA A 144 2.16 -18.49 18.38
C ALA A 144 3.25 -19.01 19.35
N SER A 145 4.43 -18.40 19.35
CA SER A 145 5.51 -18.76 20.29
C SER A 145 5.25 -18.29 21.73
N CYS A 146 4.24 -17.46 21.96
CA CYS A 146 3.82 -16.98 23.28
C CYS A 146 2.58 -17.73 23.84
N LEU A 147 2.02 -18.66 23.05
CA LEU A 147 0.94 -19.52 23.51
C LEU A 147 1.54 -20.76 24.18
N PRO A 148 1.00 -21.19 25.35
CA PRO A 148 1.51 -22.36 26.10
C PRO A 148 1.32 -23.67 25.35
#